data_5df4565c28653cabe269436668fc85a1
#
_entry.id   5df4565c28653cabe269436668fc85a1
#
_cell.length_a   1.000
_cell.length_b   1.000
_cell.length_c   1.000
_cell.angle_alpha   90.00
_cell.angle_beta   90.00
_cell.angle_gamma   90.00
#
_symmetry.space_group_name_H-M   'P 1'
#
loop_
_entity.id
_entity.type
_entity.pdbx_description
1 polymer ?
#
loop_
_entity_poly.entity_id
_entity_poly.type
_entity_poly.pdbx_seq_one_letter_code
_entity_poly.pdbx_strand_id
1 'polypeptide(L)'
;MNCYLSRNYKGLSSAGNKAKTDIEQIMKDLSFKNVGLKQTTYRNKVLSFLFTLAGVLKAPFCLHKGDYLVLQYPLKKYFSFVCNMAHQKGAKVIVIIHDLGSFRRKALTIEQEISRLNHADYIIAHNEKMKKWLEDNGCKAKLGILGIFDYLSATSATPKQDTEKPYSVLYAGALSPRKNAFLYEVGTFVHSFNLNLYGNGFEINQAKGKEHFNYMGFVKSDDLIATAQGDFGLVWDGTSVSTCTGDFGEYLQYNNPHKTSLYIRCQLPVIIWNKAALADFVRENGIGICVDSLEELEKILNTLSEEEYAEMKKRTAKIGEQLSQGHFVRKALQEAIERL
;
A
#
# COMPACT_ATOMS: atom_id res chain seq x y z
N MET A 1 -8.99 -2.58 -27.02
CA MET A 1 -9.62 -1.67 -26.03
C MET A 1 -9.06 -1.99 -24.64
N ASN A 2 -8.89 -0.99 -23.78
CA ASN A 2 -8.43 -1.23 -22.42
C ASN A 2 -9.62 -1.53 -21.49
N CYS A 3 -9.53 -2.62 -20.74
CA CYS A 3 -10.61 -3.13 -19.91
C CYS A 3 -10.13 -3.44 -18.49
N TYR A 4 -11.03 -3.45 -17.52
CA TYR A 4 -10.76 -3.94 -16.18
C TYR A 4 -11.94 -4.74 -15.63
N LEU A 5 -11.69 -5.59 -14.65
CA LEU A 5 -12.70 -6.38 -13.97
C LEU A 5 -12.96 -5.79 -12.58
N SER A 6 -14.07 -5.05 -12.44
CA SER A 6 -14.56 -4.60 -11.14
C SER A 6 -15.22 -5.72 -10.35
N ARG A 7 -15.25 -5.58 -9.03
CA ARG A 7 -15.82 -6.56 -8.11
C ARG A 7 -16.42 -5.93 -6.86
N ASN A 8 -16.95 -6.77 -5.98
CA ASN A 8 -17.40 -6.32 -4.65
C ASN A 8 -16.21 -6.10 -3.70
N TYR A 9 -16.13 -4.92 -3.09
CA TYR A 9 -15.18 -4.57 -2.04
C TYR A 9 -15.90 -4.41 -0.71
N LYS A 10 -15.63 -5.30 0.25
CA LYS A 10 -16.31 -5.34 1.56
C LYS A 10 -15.98 -4.13 2.43
N GLY A 11 -16.69 -3.04 2.23
CA GLY A 11 -16.47 -1.79 2.94
C GLY A 11 -15.31 -0.97 2.38
N LEU A 12 -15.44 0.34 2.37
CA LEU A 12 -14.46 1.29 1.81
C LEU A 12 -13.43 1.75 2.87
N SER A 13 -13.70 1.49 4.15
CA SER A 13 -12.89 2.00 5.27
C SER A 13 -11.60 1.25 5.54
N SER A 14 -11.31 0.15 4.82
CA SER A 14 -10.05 -0.57 5.00
C SER A 14 -9.00 -0.12 4.00
N ALA A 15 -7.78 0.12 4.44
CA ALA A 15 -6.64 0.50 3.60
C ALA A 15 -6.44 -0.43 2.38
N GLY A 16 -6.65 -1.74 2.55
CA GLY A 16 -6.51 -2.71 1.46
C GLY A 16 -7.61 -2.64 0.40
N ASN A 17 -8.79 -2.09 0.72
CA ASN A 17 -9.84 -1.83 -0.26
C ASN A 17 -9.65 -0.46 -0.91
N LYS A 18 -9.17 0.54 -0.18
CA LYS A 18 -8.87 1.88 -0.68
C LYS A 18 -7.96 1.82 -1.91
N ALA A 19 -6.80 1.15 -1.81
CA ALA A 19 -5.89 1.00 -2.95
C ALA A 19 -6.57 0.41 -4.20
N LYS A 20 -7.47 -0.56 -4.01
CA LYS A 20 -8.17 -1.20 -5.13
C LYS A 20 -9.21 -0.31 -5.79
N THR A 21 -9.96 0.42 -4.98
CA THR A 21 -10.99 1.35 -5.49
C THR A 21 -10.36 2.57 -6.15
N ASP A 22 -9.22 3.04 -5.64
CA ASP A 22 -8.46 4.12 -6.27
C ASP A 22 -7.93 3.70 -7.64
N ILE A 23 -7.40 2.50 -7.78
CA ILE A 23 -6.96 1.95 -9.08
C ILE A 23 -8.14 1.84 -10.04
N GLU A 24 -9.32 1.37 -9.60
CA GLU A 24 -10.50 1.34 -10.46
C GLU A 24 -10.93 2.75 -10.90
N GLN A 25 -10.85 3.74 -10.01
CA GLN A 25 -11.15 5.12 -10.37
C GLN A 25 -10.16 5.65 -11.40
N ILE A 26 -8.86 5.41 -11.21
CA ILE A 26 -7.81 5.81 -12.18
C ILE A 26 -8.06 5.15 -13.54
N MET A 27 -8.37 3.86 -13.58
CA MET A 27 -8.68 3.17 -14.83
C MET A 27 -9.95 3.75 -15.51
N LYS A 28 -10.96 4.11 -14.73
CA LYS A 28 -12.16 4.78 -15.24
C LYS A 28 -11.83 6.15 -15.83
N ASP A 29 -10.99 6.94 -15.18
CA ASP A 29 -10.54 8.25 -15.65
C ASP A 29 -9.69 8.15 -16.93
N LEU A 30 -9.01 7.01 -17.11
CA LEU A 30 -8.31 6.63 -18.34
C LEU A 30 -9.24 6.03 -19.41
N SER A 31 -10.55 6.06 -19.20
CA SER A 31 -11.57 5.52 -20.12
C SER A 31 -11.49 4.00 -20.34
N PHE A 32 -10.95 3.25 -19.37
CA PHE A 32 -10.97 1.80 -19.42
C PHE A 32 -12.39 1.29 -19.18
N LYS A 33 -12.81 0.29 -19.94
CA LYS A 33 -14.15 -0.29 -19.84
C LYS A 33 -14.20 -1.36 -18.74
N ASN A 34 -15.15 -1.22 -17.82
CA ASN A 34 -15.46 -2.28 -16.87
C ASN A 34 -16.21 -3.44 -17.55
N VAL A 35 -15.59 -4.61 -17.65
CA VAL A 35 -16.19 -5.82 -18.22
C VAL A 35 -16.93 -6.67 -17.19
N GLY A 36 -16.79 -6.37 -15.90
CA GLY A 36 -17.52 -7.01 -14.81
C GLY A 36 -18.86 -6.37 -14.52
N LEU A 37 -19.37 -6.61 -13.31
CA LEU A 37 -20.51 -5.87 -12.77
C LEU A 37 -20.03 -4.54 -12.16
N LYS A 38 -20.98 -3.63 -11.90
CA LYS A 38 -20.71 -2.38 -11.21
C LYS A 38 -20.05 -2.67 -9.85
N GLN A 39 -19.08 -1.85 -9.46
CA GLN A 39 -18.47 -1.91 -8.14
C GLN A 39 -19.52 -1.87 -7.03
N THR A 40 -19.41 -2.76 -6.05
CA THR A 40 -20.30 -2.83 -4.90
C THR A 40 -19.52 -2.98 -3.60
N THR A 41 -20.19 -2.74 -2.46
CA THR A 41 -19.58 -2.78 -1.12
C THR A 41 -20.32 -3.71 -0.16
N TYR A 42 -21.05 -4.70 -0.67
CA TYR A 42 -21.81 -5.64 0.15
C TYR A 42 -20.93 -6.36 1.17
N ARG A 43 -21.31 -6.28 2.45
CA ARG A 43 -20.65 -6.99 3.56
C ARG A 43 -21.08 -8.46 3.65
N ASN A 44 -22.30 -8.78 3.18
CA ASN A 44 -22.80 -10.14 3.15
C ASN A 44 -21.94 -11.03 2.26
N LYS A 45 -21.47 -12.16 2.79
CA LYS A 45 -20.53 -13.08 2.11
C LYS A 45 -21.18 -13.74 0.87
N VAL A 46 -22.47 -14.09 0.96
CA VAL A 46 -23.21 -14.75 -0.14
C VAL A 46 -23.44 -13.78 -1.29
N LEU A 47 -23.97 -12.60 -1.00
CA LEU A 47 -24.17 -11.55 -2.00
C LEU A 47 -22.85 -11.17 -2.67
N SER A 48 -21.78 -10.95 -1.88
CA SER A 48 -20.45 -10.63 -2.38
C SER A 48 -19.92 -11.73 -3.32
N PHE A 49 -20.17 -12.99 -2.97
CA PHE A 49 -19.78 -14.13 -3.80
C PHE A 49 -20.56 -14.16 -5.13
N LEU A 50 -21.89 -14.06 -5.07
CA LEU A 50 -22.76 -14.09 -6.25
C LEU A 50 -22.45 -12.95 -7.22
N PHE A 51 -22.26 -11.73 -6.70
CA PHE A 51 -21.87 -10.58 -7.54
C PHE A 51 -20.51 -10.77 -8.19
N THR A 52 -19.53 -11.27 -7.44
CA THR A 52 -18.19 -11.53 -7.99
C THR A 52 -18.26 -12.62 -9.07
N LEU A 53 -19.00 -13.70 -8.82
CA LEU A 53 -19.18 -14.79 -9.78
C LEU A 53 -19.87 -14.30 -11.07
N ALA A 54 -20.97 -13.56 -10.92
CA ALA A 54 -21.71 -13.02 -12.07
C ALA A 54 -20.83 -12.06 -12.90
N GLY A 55 -20.00 -11.21 -12.26
CA GLY A 55 -19.05 -10.34 -12.94
C GLY A 55 -17.97 -11.13 -13.70
N VAL A 56 -17.43 -12.18 -13.07
CA VAL A 56 -16.45 -13.08 -13.69
C VAL A 56 -17.04 -13.81 -14.90
N LEU A 57 -18.27 -14.30 -14.80
CA LEU A 57 -18.95 -15.01 -15.91
C LEU A 57 -19.35 -14.06 -17.05
N LYS A 58 -19.63 -12.79 -16.76
CA LYS A 58 -19.94 -11.77 -17.77
C LYS A 58 -18.70 -11.35 -18.56
N ALA A 59 -17.53 -11.24 -17.93
CA ALA A 59 -16.34 -10.65 -18.52
C ALA A 59 -15.95 -11.24 -19.89
N PRO A 60 -15.96 -12.57 -20.13
CA PRO A 60 -15.63 -13.16 -21.43
C PRO A 60 -16.51 -12.71 -22.60
N PHE A 61 -17.77 -12.35 -22.32
CA PHE A 61 -18.69 -11.86 -23.36
C PHE A 61 -18.45 -10.39 -23.76
N CYS A 62 -17.66 -9.67 -22.97
CA CYS A 62 -17.32 -8.28 -23.20
C CYS A 62 -15.92 -8.08 -23.78
N LEU A 63 -15.12 -9.15 -23.88
CA LEU A 63 -13.74 -9.12 -24.37
C LEU A 63 -13.66 -9.50 -25.85
N HIS A 64 -12.74 -8.84 -26.58
CA HIS A 64 -12.47 -9.06 -27.98
C HIS A 64 -10.97 -9.24 -28.22
N LYS A 65 -10.62 -9.74 -29.39
CA LYS A 65 -9.23 -9.88 -29.83
C LYS A 65 -8.53 -8.52 -29.82
N GLY A 66 -7.33 -8.50 -29.22
CA GLY A 66 -6.53 -7.28 -29.09
C GLY A 66 -6.90 -6.38 -27.91
N ASP A 67 -7.84 -6.78 -27.04
CA ASP A 67 -8.12 -6.06 -25.80
C ASP A 67 -7.02 -6.32 -24.75
N TYR A 68 -6.84 -5.36 -23.84
CA TYR A 68 -6.04 -5.51 -22.62
C TYR A 68 -6.96 -5.58 -21.42
N LEU A 69 -6.90 -6.68 -20.68
CA LEU A 69 -7.68 -6.88 -19.44
C LEU A 69 -6.80 -6.68 -18.21
N VAL A 70 -7.08 -5.63 -17.44
CA VAL A 70 -6.40 -5.38 -16.15
C VAL A 70 -7.13 -6.10 -15.02
N LEU A 71 -6.39 -6.91 -14.28
CA LEU A 71 -6.85 -7.62 -13.08
C LEU A 71 -6.07 -7.15 -11.85
N GLN A 72 -6.76 -7.05 -10.73
CA GLN A 72 -6.16 -6.75 -9.42
C GLN A 72 -6.00 -8.05 -8.62
N TYR A 73 -4.76 -8.49 -8.42
CA TYR A 73 -4.43 -9.72 -7.70
C TYR A 73 -4.35 -9.48 -6.18
N PRO A 74 -4.87 -10.40 -5.33
CA PRO A 74 -5.42 -11.70 -5.67
C PRO A 74 -6.91 -11.66 -6.08
N LEU A 75 -7.26 -12.43 -7.12
CA LEU A 75 -8.65 -12.69 -7.53
C LEU A 75 -9.11 -14.09 -7.04
N LYS A 76 -8.41 -14.65 -6.05
CA LYS A 76 -8.67 -15.96 -5.44
C LYS A 76 -8.78 -17.07 -6.50
N LYS A 77 -9.81 -17.93 -6.38
CA LYS A 77 -10.03 -19.09 -7.26
C LYS A 77 -10.41 -18.74 -8.71
N TYR A 78 -10.81 -17.51 -8.98
CA TYR A 78 -11.24 -17.09 -10.31
C TYR A 78 -10.10 -16.62 -11.20
N PHE A 79 -8.90 -16.39 -10.66
CA PHE A 79 -7.80 -15.76 -11.35
C PHE A 79 -7.41 -16.49 -12.66
N SER A 80 -7.01 -17.76 -12.55
CA SER A 80 -6.60 -18.56 -13.71
C SER A 80 -7.75 -18.74 -14.72
N PHE A 81 -8.98 -18.90 -14.24
CA PHE A 81 -10.13 -18.98 -15.12
C PHE A 81 -10.32 -17.72 -15.97
N VAL A 82 -10.27 -16.54 -15.35
CA VAL A 82 -10.43 -15.26 -16.07
C VAL A 82 -9.31 -15.03 -17.06
N CYS A 83 -8.06 -15.34 -16.69
CA CYS A 83 -6.91 -15.24 -17.60
C CYS A 83 -7.08 -16.15 -18.83
N ASN A 84 -7.42 -17.42 -18.61
CA ASN A 84 -7.61 -18.37 -19.70
C ASN A 84 -8.74 -17.96 -20.64
N MET A 85 -9.85 -17.46 -20.10
CA MET A 85 -10.98 -16.96 -20.89
C MET A 85 -10.60 -15.70 -21.67
N ALA A 86 -9.80 -14.80 -21.11
CA ALA A 86 -9.29 -13.63 -21.84
C ALA A 86 -8.41 -14.07 -23.02
N HIS A 87 -7.50 -15.00 -22.79
CA HIS A 87 -6.63 -15.55 -23.87
C HIS A 87 -7.42 -16.25 -24.98
N GLN A 88 -8.47 -17.02 -24.63
CA GLN A 88 -9.37 -17.63 -25.63
C GLN A 88 -10.09 -16.58 -26.49
N LYS A 89 -10.31 -15.38 -25.98
CA LYS A 89 -10.86 -14.24 -26.73
C LYS A 89 -9.78 -13.45 -27.50
N GLY A 90 -8.52 -13.83 -27.37
CA GLY A 90 -7.39 -13.12 -27.97
C GLY A 90 -7.03 -11.80 -27.29
N ALA A 91 -7.47 -11.63 -26.02
CA ALA A 91 -7.09 -10.51 -25.18
C ALA A 91 -5.80 -10.80 -24.39
N LYS A 92 -5.07 -9.74 -24.02
CA LYS A 92 -3.89 -9.78 -23.15
C LYS A 92 -4.27 -9.45 -21.72
N VAL A 93 -3.61 -10.07 -20.74
CA VAL A 93 -3.88 -9.89 -19.32
C VAL A 93 -2.74 -9.16 -18.64
N ILE A 94 -3.07 -8.00 -18.04
CA ILE A 94 -2.19 -7.21 -17.17
C ILE A 94 -2.64 -7.40 -15.74
N VAL A 95 -1.72 -7.67 -14.83
CA VAL A 95 -2.02 -7.89 -13.41
C VAL A 95 -1.35 -6.84 -12.54
N ILE A 96 -2.11 -6.19 -11.66
CA ILE A 96 -1.56 -5.35 -10.59
C ILE A 96 -1.61 -6.15 -9.29
N ILE A 97 -0.46 -6.39 -8.68
CA ILE A 97 -0.37 -7.10 -7.39
C ILE A 97 -0.75 -6.15 -6.26
N HIS A 98 -1.58 -6.61 -5.31
CA HIS A 98 -1.83 -5.96 -4.02
C HIS A 98 -1.28 -6.75 -2.84
N ASP A 99 -1.23 -8.06 -2.96
CA ASP A 99 -0.74 -8.94 -1.88
C ASP A 99 -0.37 -10.30 -2.47
N LEU A 100 0.68 -10.89 -1.95
CA LEU A 100 1.10 -12.24 -2.30
C LEU A 100 0.65 -13.20 -1.18
N GLY A 101 -0.08 -14.24 -1.57
CA GLY A 101 -0.68 -15.19 -0.64
C GLY A 101 0.32 -16.13 0.01
N SER A 102 1.50 -16.31 -0.60
CA SER A 102 2.60 -17.13 -0.10
C SER A 102 3.36 -16.50 1.07
N PHE A 103 3.26 -15.18 1.25
CA PHE A 103 3.93 -14.47 2.35
C PHE A 103 3.08 -14.45 3.63
N ARG A 104 2.55 -13.31 3.96
CA ARG A 104 1.90 -12.96 5.24
C ARG A 104 0.79 -13.90 5.69
N ARG A 105 0.04 -14.48 4.76
CA ARG A 105 -1.09 -15.37 5.06
C ARG A 105 -0.77 -16.85 4.88
N LYS A 106 0.32 -17.17 4.23
CA LYS A 106 0.73 -18.53 3.87
C LYS A 106 -0.43 -19.37 3.31
N ALA A 107 -1.33 -18.71 2.57
CA ALA A 107 -2.52 -19.32 1.99
C ALA A 107 -2.22 -20.11 0.71
N LEU A 108 -1.05 -19.93 0.16
CA LEU A 108 -0.49 -20.60 -1.02
C LEU A 108 0.97 -20.94 -0.75
N THR A 109 1.48 -21.99 -1.41
CA THR A 109 2.92 -22.15 -1.54
C THR A 109 3.45 -21.19 -2.60
N ILE A 110 4.76 -20.97 -2.65
CA ILE A 110 5.41 -20.11 -3.67
C ILE A 110 5.12 -20.68 -5.07
N GLU A 111 5.26 -21.97 -5.27
CA GLU A 111 5.01 -22.65 -6.53
C GLU A 111 3.56 -22.46 -7.00
N GLN A 112 2.59 -22.59 -6.07
CA GLN A 112 1.18 -22.38 -6.38
C GLN A 112 0.90 -20.93 -6.79
N GLU A 113 1.54 -19.96 -6.14
CA GLU A 113 1.37 -18.54 -6.45
C GLU A 113 1.99 -18.19 -7.80
N ILE A 114 3.21 -18.60 -8.05
CA ILE A 114 3.90 -18.41 -9.34
C ILE A 114 3.15 -19.10 -10.48
N SER A 115 2.70 -20.35 -10.27
CA SER A 115 1.88 -21.05 -11.28
C SER A 115 0.61 -20.27 -11.64
N ARG A 116 -0.05 -19.63 -10.66
CA ARG A 116 -1.20 -18.75 -10.93
C ARG A 116 -0.79 -17.51 -11.69
N LEU A 117 0.24 -16.80 -11.24
CA LEU A 117 0.71 -15.55 -11.84
C LEU A 117 1.20 -15.75 -13.27
N ASN A 118 1.71 -16.95 -13.62
CA ASN A 118 2.12 -17.32 -14.97
C ASN A 118 0.95 -17.42 -16.00
N HIS A 119 -0.31 -17.24 -15.56
CA HIS A 119 -1.42 -17.03 -16.48
C HIS A 119 -1.55 -15.57 -16.96
N ALA A 120 -0.76 -14.64 -16.45
CA ALA A 120 -0.74 -13.25 -16.91
C ALA A 120 0.27 -13.07 -18.04
N ASP A 121 0.03 -12.09 -18.95
CA ASP A 121 1.01 -11.66 -19.95
C ASP A 121 1.97 -10.62 -19.37
N TYR A 122 1.48 -9.75 -18.48
CA TYR A 122 2.26 -8.72 -17.82
C TYR A 122 1.85 -8.58 -16.35
N ILE A 123 2.82 -8.39 -15.46
CA ILE A 123 2.59 -8.19 -14.03
C ILE A 123 3.24 -6.89 -13.60
N ILE A 124 2.47 -6.02 -12.96
CA ILE A 124 2.94 -4.83 -12.26
C ILE A 124 3.16 -5.22 -10.81
N ALA A 125 4.42 -5.44 -10.45
CA ALA A 125 4.89 -5.69 -9.08
C ALA A 125 4.90 -4.38 -8.28
N HIS A 126 5.03 -4.45 -6.96
CA HIS A 126 5.08 -3.24 -6.13
C HIS A 126 6.33 -2.40 -6.42
N ASN A 127 7.49 -3.05 -6.52
CA ASN A 127 8.82 -2.45 -6.57
C ASN A 127 9.84 -3.43 -7.15
N GLU A 128 11.08 -3.03 -7.30
CA GLU A 128 12.16 -3.88 -7.87
C GLU A 128 12.44 -5.13 -7.02
N LYS A 129 12.32 -5.07 -5.67
CA LYS A 129 12.55 -6.25 -4.83
C LYS A 129 11.47 -7.31 -5.02
N MET A 130 10.20 -6.93 -5.15
CA MET A 130 9.12 -7.87 -5.48
C MET A 130 9.26 -8.39 -6.90
N LYS A 131 9.62 -7.55 -7.87
CA LYS A 131 9.87 -7.96 -9.25
C LYS A 131 10.98 -9.01 -9.31
N LYS A 132 12.13 -8.73 -8.69
CA LYS A 132 13.23 -9.68 -8.60
C LYS A 132 12.80 -10.99 -7.93
N TRP A 133 12.02 -10.93 -6.84
CA TRP A 133 11.51 -12.15 -6.21
C TRP A 133 10.64 -12.97 -7.15
N LEU A 134 9.80 -12.36 -7.97
CA LEU A 134 8.99 -13.04 -8.98
C LEU A 134 9.87 -13.70 -10.03
N GLU A 135 10.92 -13.03 -10.52
CA GLU A 135 11.89 -13.55 -11.47
C GLU A 135 12.64 -14.76 -10.89
N ASP A 136 13.18 -14.62 -9.69
CA ASP A 136 13.96 -15.66 -9.00
C ASP A 136 13.13 -16.93 -8.71
N ASN A 137 11.81 -16.80 -8.60
CA ASN A 137 10.88 -17.93 -8.38
C ASN A 137 10.22 -18.45 -9.67
N GLY A 138 10.67 -18.01 -10.84
CA GLY A 138 10.25 -18.58 -12.13
C GLY A 138 8.96 -18.00 -12.71
N CYS A 139 8.66 -16.73 -12.42
CA CYS A 139 7.63 -16.00 -13.13
C CYS A 139 8.00 -15.80 -14.59
N LYS A 140 7.10 -16.18 -15.51
CA LYS A 140 7.31 -16.12 -16.96
C LYS A 140 6.66 -14.90 -17.64
N ALA A 141 5.77 -14.21 -16.93
CA ALA A 141 5.13 -13.00 -17.43
C ALA A 141 6.16 -11.87 -17.58
N LYS A 142 5.90 -10.93 -18.49
CA LYS A 142 6.68 -9.68 -18.51
C LYS A 142 6.43 -8.93 -17.21
N LEU A 143 7.45 -8.27 -16.66
CA LEU A 143 7.37 -7.62 -15.35
C LEU A 143 7.68 -6.12 -15.47
N GLY A 144 6.88 -5.34 -14.75
CA GLY A 144 7.11 -3.95 -14.46
C GLY A 144 6.86 -3.64 -12.99
N ILE A 145 7.04 -2.40 -12.60
CA ILE A 145 6.86 -1.95 -11.21
C ILE A 145 5.85 -0.82 -11.10
N LEU A 146 5.21 -0.73 -9.95
CA LEU A 146 4.32 0.37 -9.60
C LEU A 146 5.10 1.58 -9.03
N GLY A 147 6.17 1.31 -8.27
CA GLY A 147 6.91 2.30 -7.49
C GLY A 147 6.27 2.54 -6.12
N ILE A 148 5.13 3.20 -6.07
CA ILE A 148 4.32 3.39 -4.86
C ILE A 148 2.83 3.37 -5.23
N PHE A 149 1.95 2.97 -4.31
CA PHE A 149 0.50 3.06 -4.54
C PHE A 149 0.05 4.51 -4.50
N ASP A 150 -0.73 4.92 -5.50
CA ASP A 150 -1.45 6.18 -5.46
C ASP A 150 -2.48 6.20 -4.32
N TYR A 151 -2.88 7.40 -3.92
CA TYR A 151 -3.85 7.61 -2.86
C TYR A 151 -4.80 8.76 -3.22
N LEU A 152 -5.91 8.42 -3.86
CA LEU A 152 -6.91 9.40 -4.26
C LEU A 152 -7.72 9.86 -3.05
N SER A 153 -7.84 11.14 -2.86
CA SER A 153 -8.75 11.77 -1.89
C SER A 153 -9.01 13.21 -2.32
N ALA A 154 -10.27 13.63 -2.19
CA ALA A 154 -10.62 15.04 -2.36
C ALA A 154 -10.13 15.91 -1.19
N THR A 155 -9.79 15.28 -0.06
CA THR A 155 -9.25 15.96 1.12
C THR A 155 -7.79 16.34 0.90
N SER A 156 -7.45 17.57 1.19
CA SER A 156 -6.08 18.08 1.22
C SER A 156 -5.57 18.16 2.65
N ALA A 157 -4.27 17.98 2.84
CA ALA A 157 -3.65 18.21 4.14
C ALA A 157 -3.80 19.69 4.55
N THR A 158 -4.12 19.91 5.81
CA THR A 158 -4.11 21.27 6.37
C THR A 158 -2.66 21.74 6.48
N PRO A 159 -2.30 22.91 5.90
CA PRO A 159 -0.97 23.45 6.09
C PRO A 159 -0.68 23.60 7.58
N LYS A 160 0.38 22.97 8.05
CA LYS A 160 0.88 23.17 9.41
C LYS A 160 1.79 24.40 9.41
N GLN A 161 1.68 25.22 10.44
CA GLN A 161 2.69 26.24 10.74
C GLN A 161 4.06 25.57 10.90
N ASP A 162 5.12 26.35 10.78
CA ASP A 162 6.49 25.84 10.92
C ASP A 162 6.62 25.00 12.21
N THR A 163 7.13 23.79 12.02
CA THR A 163 7.22 22.83 13.11
C THR A 163 8.50 23.09 13.89
N GLU A 164 8.35 23.45 15.15
CA GLU A 164 9.45 23.57 16.09
C GLU A 164 9.71 22.21 16.74
N LYS A 165 10.97 21.96 17.12
CA LYS A 165 11.34 20.78 17.95
C LYS A 165 10.67 20.87 19.34
N PRO A 166 10.33 19.75 19.96
CA PRO A 166 10.61 18.37 19.53
C PRO A 166 9.59 17.88 18.47
N TYR A 167 10.09 17.16 17.46
CA TYR A 167 9.23 16.54 16.45
C TYR A 167 8.36 15.43 17.05
N SER A 168 7.17 15.23 16.51
CA SER A 168 6.27 14.15 16.86
C SER A 168 6.16 13.11 15.74
N VAL A 169 5.98 11.83 16.11
CA VAL A 169 5.91 10.72 15.17
C VAL A 169 4.48 10.14 15.18
N LEU A 170 3.87 10.05 14.00
CA LEU A 170 2.54 9.48 13.83
C LEU A 170 2.63 8.02 13.37
N TYR A 171 1.87 7.15 14.02
CA TYR A 171 1.63 5.79 13.55
C TYR A 171 0.12 5.55 13.36
N ALA A 172 -0.29 5.15 12.14
CA ALA A 172 -1.69 4.86 11.83
C ALA A 172 -1.88 3.42 11.32
N GLY A 173 -2.92 2.75 11.83
CA GLY A 173 -3.29 1.41 11.40
C GLY A 173 -3.92 0.54 12.47
N ALA A 174 -3.88 -0.78 12.29
CA ALA A 174 -4.26 -1.72 13.34
C ALA A 174 -3.16 -1.75 14.41
N LEU A 175 -3.52 -1.43 15.66
CA LEU A 175 -2.57 -1.29 16.78
C LEU A 175 -2.50 -2.56 17.65
N SER A 176 -2.95 -3.70 17.13
CA SER A 176 -2.95 -4.96 17.90
C SER A 176 -1.54 -5.51 18.09
N PRO A 177 -1.23 -6.12 19.26
CA PRO A 177 0.08 -6.72 19.55
C PRO A 177 0.51 -7.77 18.51
N ARG A 178 -0.45 -8.50 17.95
CA ARG A 178 -0.16 -9.50 16.90
C ARG A 178 0.61 -8.94 15.71
N LYS A 179 0.36 -7.69 15.37
CA LYS A 179 0.97 -7.03 14.21
C LYS A 179 2.09 -6.08 14.61
N ASN A 180 1.91 -5.39 15.73
CA ASN A 180 2.68 -4.21 16.08
C ASN A 180 3.09 -4.26 17.56
N ALA A 181 3.62 -5.39 18.03
CA ALA A 181 4.08 -5.52 19.41
C ALA A 181 5.22 -4.55 19.74
N PHE A 182 5.99 -4.11 18.73
CA PHE A 182 7.02 -3.09 18.91
C PHE A 182 6.48 -1.80 19.57
N LEU A 183 5.20 -1.45 19.38
CA LEU A 183 4.58 -0.28 20.00
C LEU A 183 4.56 -0.36 21.54
N TYR A 184 4.58 -1.56 22.10
CA TYR A 184 4.58 -1.75 23.56
C TYR A 184 5.97 -1.59 24.18
N GLU A 185 7.02 -1.61 23.36
CA GLU A 185 8.42 -1.50 23.77
C GLU A 185 9.06 -0.17 23.38
N VAL A 186 8.63 0.44 22.28
CA VAL A 186 9.31 1.60 21.66
C VAL A 186 9.36 2.82 22.59
N GLY A 187 8.38 3.01 23.47
CA GLY A 187 8.39 4.11 24.42
C GLY A 187 9.56 4.10 25.39
N THR A 188 10.24 2.95 25.57
CA THR A 188 11.49 2.87 26.38
C THR A 188 12.61 3.70 25.76
N PHE A 189 12.59 3.93 24.47
CA PHE A 189 13.63 4.64 23.71
C PHE A 189 13.21 6.06 23.28
N VAL A 190 12.08 6.53 23.82
CA VAL A 190 11.53 7.86 23.51
C VAL A 190 11.64 8.73 24.76
N HIS A 191 12.31 9.89 24.65
CA HIS A 191 12.53 10.81 25.77
C HIS A 191 12.14 12.25 25.41
N SER A 192 12.39 12.70 24.18
CA SER A 192 12.19 14.08 23.76
C SER A 192 11.06 14.29 22.76
N PHE A 193 10.44 13.23 22.25
CA PHE A 193 9.32 13.34 21.28
C PHE A 193 8.11 12.52 21.69
N ASN A 194 6.98 12.71 20.99
CA ASN A 194 5.75 11.97 21.24
C ASN A 194 5.38 11.08 20.06
N LEU A 195 4.71 9.96 20.37
CA LEU A 195 4.12 9.03 19.42
C LEU A 195 2.60 9.21 19.38
N ASN A 196 2.06 9.70 18.27
CA ASN A 196 0.63 9.90 18.04
C ASN A 196 0.05 8.66 17.36
N LEU A 197 -0.76 7.87 18.08
CA LEU A 197 -1.25 6.58 17.63
C LEU A 197 -2.70 6.67 17.14
N TYR A 198 -2.92 6.44 15.86
CA TYR A 198 -4.23 6.42 15.21
C TYR A 198 -4.65 4.99 14.84
N GLY A 199 -5.74 4.51 15.42
CA GLY A 199 -6.27 3.18 15.13
C GLY A 199 -6.94 2.55 16.34
N ASN A 200 -7.26 1.26 16.22
CA ASN A 200 -7.88 0.48 17.29
C ASN A 200 -6.97 -0.66 17.75
N GLY A 201 -7.13 -1.06 19.01
CA GLY A 201 -6.49 -2.24 19.59
C GLY A 201 -5.20 -1.97 20.33
N PHE A 202 -4.91 -0.71 20.71
CA PHE A 202 -3.78 -0.36 21.58
C PHE A 202 -4.25 -0.28 23.05
N GLU A 203 -3.54 -0.98 23.91
CA GLU A 203 -3.75 -0.99 25.35
C GLU A 203 -2.63 -0.21 26.03
N ILE A 204 -2.78 1.12 26.11
CA ILE A 204 -1.74 2.06 26.56
C ILE A 204 -1.15 1.69 27.94
N ASN A 205 -1.94 1.10 28.83
CA ASN A 205 -1.46 0.68 30.14
C ASN A 205 -0.48 -0.48 30.13
N GLN A 206 -0.36 -1.20 29.02
CA GLN A 206 0.61 -2.28 28.83
C GLN A 206 1.90 -1.79 28.14
N ALA A 207 1.91 -0.56 27.62
CA ALA A 207 3.07 0.00 26.95
C ALA A 207 4.09 0.55 27.95
N LYS A 208 5.37 0.32 27.66
CA LYS A 208 6.49 0.98 28.37
C LYS A 208 6.62 2.41 27.85
N GLY A 209 7.00 3.35 28.72
CA GLY A 209 7.13 4.77 28.35
C GLY A 209 5.80 5.37 27.87
N LYS A 210 4.68 4.97 28.49
CA LYS A 210 3.31 5.36 28.10
C LYS A 210 3.06 6.86 28.12
N GLU A 211 3.84 7.60 28.86
CA GLU A 211 3.82 9.07 28.97
C GLU A 211 4.15 9.76 27.63
N HIS A 212 4.83 9.06 26.72
CA HIS A 212 5.18 9.55 25.39
C HIS A 212 4.15 9.19 24.31
N PHE A 213 3.04 8.52 24.68
CA PHE A 213 2.01 8.12 23.72
C PHE A 213 0.77 9.00 23.83
N ASN A 214 0.36 9.56 22.70
CA ASN A 214 -0.95 10.18 22.52
C ASN A 214 -1.86 9.21 21.75
N TYR A 215 -2.77 8.54 22.44
CA TYR A 215 -3.72 7.64 21.79
C TYR A 215 -4.91 8.40 21.24
N MET A 216 -4.93 8.61 19.93
CA MET A 216 -5.90 9.42 19.20
C MET A 216 -7.15 8.64 18.76
N GLY A 217 -7.15 7.31 18.96
CA GLY A 217 -8.25 6.46 18.52
C GLY A 217 -8.35 6.31 17.00
N PHE A 218 -9.48 5.78 16.53
CA PHE A 218 -9.69 5.53 15.11
C PHE A 218 -10.19 6.79 14.38
N VAL A 219 -9.47 7.18 13.35
CA VAL A 219 -9.86 8.23 12.39
C VAL A 219 -9.94 7.61 11.01
N LYS A 220 -10.94 7.99 10.21
CA LYS A 220 -11.02 7.53 8.81
C LYS A 220 -9.84 8.10 8.02
N SER A 221 -9.35 7.33 7.06
CA SER A 221 -8.12 7.70 6.33
C SER A 221 -8.21 9.05 5.61
N ASP A 222 -9.37 9.39 5.02
CA ASP A 222 -9.54 10.67 4.35
C ASP A 222 -9.61 11.83 5.36
N ASP A 223 -10.25 11.63 6.51
CA ASP A 223 -10.29 12.63 7.58
C ASP A 223 -8.89 12.82 8.19
N LEU A 224 -8.09 11.74 8.28
CA LEU A 224 -6.72 11.79 8.77
C LEU A 224 -5.83 12.68 7.90
N ILE A 225 -6.06 12.76 6.58
CA ILE A 225 -5.30 13.65 5.71
C ILE A 225 -5.40 15.11 6.18
N ALA A 226 -6.60 15.55 6.58
CA ALA A 226 -6.81 16.92 7.05
C ALA A 226 -6.41 17.14 8.51
N THR A 227 -6.49 16.10 9.36
CA THR A 227 -6.42 16.24 10.81
C THR A 227 -5.22 15.57 11.47
N ALA A 228 -4.32 14.97 10.67
CA ALA A 228 -3.14 14.29 11.19
C ALA A 228 -2.30 15.20 12.07
N GLN A 229 -2.03 14.75 13.29
CA GLN A 229 -1.10 15.41 14.20
C GLN A 229 0.19 14.59 14.24
N GLY A 230 1.30 15.19 13.85
CA GLY A 230 2.59 14.56 13.76
C GLY A 230 3.46 15.26 12.73
N ASP A 231 4.74 15.04 12.78
CA ASP A 231 5.72 15.62 11.88
C ASP A 231 6.29 14.57 10.95
N PHE A 232 6.34 13.32 11.41
CA PHE A 232 6.72 12.16 10.61
C PHE A 232 5.67 11.07 10.68
N GLY A 233 5.57 10.27 9.62
CA GLY A 233 4.76 9.05 9.59
C GLY A 233 5.65 7.80 9.71
N LEU A 234 5.40 6.93 10.68
CA LEU A 234 6.22 5.73 10.92
C LEU A 234 5.73 4.52 10.11
N VAL A 235 6.61 3.97 9.28
CA VAL A 235 6.41 2.75 8.51
C VAL A 235 7.25 1.62 9.12
N TRP A 236 6.64 0.94 10.08
CA TRP A 236 7.24 -0.16 10.84
C TRP A 236 6.15 -1.18 11.15
N ASP A 237 6.46 -2.46 11.09
CA ASP A 237 5.57 -3.55 11.48
C ASP A 237 6.41 -4.67 12.15
N GLY A 238 5.79 -5.44 13.03
CA GLY A 238 6.43 -6.58 13.68
C GLY A 238 6.52 -6.47 15.19
N THR A 239 7.39 -7.28 15.78
CA THR A 239 7.45 -7.46 17.23
C THR A 239 8.64 -6.77 17.91
N SER A 240 9.63 -6.35 17.14
CA SER A 240 10.88 -5.79 17.66
C SER A 240 11.06 -4.32 17.28
N VAL A 241 11.71 -3.57 18.12
CA VAL A 241 12.15 -2.18 17.88
C VAL A 241 13.48 -2.13 17.11
N SER A 242 14.31 -3.17 17.23
CA SER A 242 15.63 -3.22 16.60
C SER A 242 15.56 -3.59 15.10
N THR A 243 14.48 -4.25 14.65
CA THR A 243 14.25 -4.60 13.24
C THR A 243 12.81 -5.03 13.01
N CYS A 244 12.32 -4.94 11.78
CA CYS A 244 11.00 -5.45 11.42
C CYS A 244 11.03 -6.98 11.30
N THR A 245 10.31 -7.67 12.19
CA THR A 245 10.29 -9.13 12.32
C THR A 245 8.91 -9.73 12.18
N GLY A 246 8.86 -11.06 11.98
CA GLY A 246 7.64 -11.83 11.80
C GLY A 246 6.97 -11.61 10.43
N ASP A 247 5.89 -12.33 10.18
CA ASP A 247 5.23 -12.37 8.86
C ASP A 247 4.84 -10.96 8.32
N PHE A 248 4.56 -10.01 9.19
CA PHE A 248 4.22 -8.64 8.79
C PHE A 248 5.45 -7.76 8.57
N GLY A 249 6.43 -7.84 9.47
CA GLY A 249 7.65 -7.05 9.39
C GLY A 249 8.55 -7.48 8.24
N GLU A 250 8.78 -8.78 8.10
CA GLU A 250 9.60 -9.33 7.01
C GLU A 250 9.00 -9.04 5.63
N TYR A 251 7.66 -9.02 5.52
CA TYR A 251 7.00 -8.72 4.26
C TYR A 251 7.23 -7.28 3.79
N LEU A 252 7.63 -6.36 4.68
CA LEU A 252 8.04 -5.00 4.28
C LEU A 252 9.23 -4.98 3.30
N GLN A 253 10.03 -6.06 3.26
CA GLN A 253 11.13 -6.20 2.30
C GLN A 253 10.64 -6.39 0.85
N TYR A 254 9.35 -6.63 0.66
CA TYR A 254 8.78 -6.93 -0.67
C TYR A 254 7.59 -6.03 -1.03
N ASN A 255 6.77 -5.64 -0.05
CA ASN A 255 5.55 -4.92 -0.32
C ASN A 255 5.69 -3.39 -0.22
N ASN A 256 4.71 -2.70 -0.80
CA ASN A 256 4.50 -1.26 -0.59
C ASN A 256 3.32 -1.07 0.37
N PRO A 257 3.55 -0.83 1.67
CA PRO A 257 2.47 -0.63 2.63
C PRO A 257 1.72 0.68 2.32
N HIS A 258 0.40 0.59 2.15
CA HIS A 258 -0.45 1.72 1.77
C HIS A 258 -0.46 2.87 2.79
N LYS A 259 -0.03 2.61 4.04
CA LYS A 259 0.18 3.65 5.06
C LYS A 259 1.24 4.68 4.64
N THR A 260 2.25 4.26 3.86
CA THR A 260 3.27 5.19 3.34
C THR A 260 2.63 6.26 2.46
N SER A 261 1.78 5.86 1.53
CA SER A 261 1.03 6.80 0.67
C SER A 261 0.11 7.71 1.49
N LEU A 262 -0.55 7.18 2.52
CA LEU A 262 -1.39 7.97 3.42
C LEU A 262 -0.57 9.06 4.15
N TYR A 263 0.60 8.71 4.71
CA TYR A 263 1.45 9.69 5.39
C TYR A 263 1.94 10.78 4.44
N ILE A 264 2.36 10.40 3.23
CA ILE A 264 2.75 11.36 2.19
C ILE A 264 1.57 12.28 1.82
N ARG A 265 0.33 11.75 1.75
CA ARG A 265 -0.87 12.57 1.54
C ARG A 265 -1.18 13.50 2.72
N CYS A 266 -0.81 13.13 3.94
CA CYS A 266 -0.84 14.01 5.11
C CYS A 266 0.32 15.04 5.11
N GLN A 267 1.17 15.07 4.09
CA GLN A 267 2.40 15.87 4.00
C GLN A 267 3.40 15.58 5.13
N LEU A 268 3.42 14.33 5.61
CA LEU A 268 4.36 13.86 6.62
C LEU A 268 5.52 13.13 5.93
N PRO A 269 6.76 13.62 6.03
CA PRO A 269 7.93 12.82 5.71
C PRO A 269 7.88 11.49 6.47
N VAL A 270 8.39 10.41 5.87
CA VAL A 270 8.26 9.08 6.47
C VAL A 270 9.54 8.64 7.17
N ILE A 271 9.38 7.97 8.30
CA ILE A 271 10.42 7.15 8.93
C ILE A 271 10.14 5.72 8.53
N ILE A 272 11.12 5.05 7.91
CA ILE A 272 10.93 3.72 7.36
C ILE A 272 12.12 2.81 7.69
N TRP A 273 11.84 1.51 7.90
CA TRP A 273 12.89 0.52 8.07
C TRP A 273 13.82 0.46 6.84
N ASN A 274 15.12 0.52 7.04
CA ASN A 274 16.14 0.61 5.99
C ASN A 274 16.08 -0.58 4.99
N LYS A 275 15.68 -1.77 5.46
CA LYS A 275 15.53 -2.96 4.60
C LYS A 275 14.16 -3.07 3.92
N ALA A 276 13.22 -2.18 4.22
CA ALA A 276 11.91 -2.16 3.54
C ALA A 276 12.09 -1.91 2.04
N ALA A 277 11.19 -2.46 1.23
CA ALA A 277 11.26 -2.28 -0.22
C ALA A 277 11.04 -0.83 -0.67
N LEU A 278 10.26 -0.06 0.08
CA LEU A 278 10.06 1.37 -0.20
C LEU A 278 11.17 2.27 0.35
N ALA A 279 12.17 1.75 1.08
CA ALA A 279 13.26 2.57 1.60
C ALA A 279 14.05 3.26 0.49
N ASP A 280 14.27 2.57 -0.63
CA ASP A 280 14.98 3.13 -1.79
C ASP A 280 14.16 4.29 -2.41
N PHE A 281 12.85 4.12 -2.59
CA PHE A 281 11.96 5.18 -3.05
C PHE A 281 11.97 6.42 -2.12
N VAL A 282 11.95 6.19 -0.81
CA VAL A 282 11.99 7.27 0.19
C VAL A 282 13.32 8.03 0.09
N ARG A 283 14.42 7.32 -0.04
CA ARG A 283 15.77 7.88 -0.12
C ARG A 283 15.99 8.66 -1.41
N GLU A 284 15.65 8.07 -2.55
CA GLU A 284 15.81 8.67 -3.88
C GLU A 284 14.98 9.96 -4.04
N ASN A 285 13.79 10.02 -3.45
CA ASN A 285 12.94 11.21 -3.48
C ASN A 285 13.21 12.19 -2.34
N GLY A 286 14.04 11.83 -1.34
CA GLY A 286 14.36 12.67 -0.19
C GLY A 286 13.13 13.06 0.63
N ILE A 287 12.21 12.11 0.84
CA ILE A 287 10.90 12.32 1.50
C ILE A 287 10.84 11.67 2.90
N GLY A 288 11.98 11.39 3.50
CA GLY A 288 11.99 10.79 4.82
C GLY A 288 13.34 10.23 5.23
N ILE A 289 13.34 9.47 6.31
CA ILE A 289 14.49 8.92 6.99
C ILE A 289 14.41 7.39 6.99
N CYS A 290 15.50 6.73 6.59
CA CYS A 290 15.62 5.27 6.66
C CYS A 290 16.42 4.90 7.90
N VAL A 291 15.89 4.02 8.75
CA VAL A 291 16.50 3.61 10.02
C VAL A 291 16.66 2.09 10.09
N ASP A 292 17.73 1.61 10.71
CA ASP A 292 17.92 0.19 10.96
C ASP A 292 17.15 -0.26 12.22
N SER A 293 17.09 0.62 13.24
CA SER A 293 16.42 0.40 14.50
C SER A 293 15.62 1.62 14.94
N LEU A 294 14.48 1.42 15.63
CA LEU A 294 13.73 2.50 16.29
C LEU A 294 14.47 3.08 17.51
N GLU A 295 15.47 2.36 18.04
CA GLU A 295 16.33 2.82 19.13
C GLU A 295 17.17 4.05 18.73
N GLU A 296 17.39 4.26 17.43
CA GLU A 296 18.15 5.39 16.89
C GLU A 296 17.31 6.68 16.74
N LEU A 297 15.97 6.58 16.81
CA LEU A 297 15.07 7.69 16.47
C LEU A 297 15.33 8.92 17.35
N GLU A 298 15.53 8.73 18.63
CA GLU A 298 15.80 9.83 19.59
C GLU A 298 16.99 10.68 19.11
N LYS A 299 18.10 10.02 18.78
CA LYS A 299 19.30 10.69 18.30
C LYS A 299 19.06 11.38 16.96
N ILE A 300 18.43 10.68 16.01
CA ILE A 300 18.20 11.18 14.64
C ILE A 300 17.32 12.43 14.68
N LEU A 301 16.19 12.38 15.39
CA LEU A 301 15.26 13.50 15.44
C LEU A 301 15.86 14.72 16.17
N ASN A 302 16.67 14.50 17.19
CA ASN A 302 17.34 15.59 17.91
C ASN A 302 18.44 16.27 17.06
N THR A 303 19.14 15.52 16.20
CA THR A 303 20.22 16.05 15.35
C THR A 303 19.73 16.63 14.02
N LEU A 304 18.54 16.24 13.56
CA LEU A 304 17.96 16.74 12.31
C LEU A 304 17.77 18.27 12.37
N SER A 305 18.26 19.00 11.38
CA SER A 305 18.06 20.45 11.31
C SER A 305 16.65 20.81 10.81
N GLU A 306 16.21 22.02 11.12
CA GLU A 306 14.91 22.53 10.65
C GLU A 306 14.88 22.67 9.12
N GLU A 307 16.00 23.06 8.52
CA GLU A 307 16.16 23.18 7.07
C GLU A 307 16.03 21.82 6.36
N GLU A 308 16.68 20.78 6.90
CA GLU A 308 16.59 19.41 6.38
C GLU A 308 15.14 18.90 6.47
N TYR A 309 14.46 19.14 7.59
CA TYR A 309 13.06 18.77 7.76
C TYR A 309 12.14 19.52 6.77
N ALA A 310 12.33 20.84 6.64
CA ALA A 310 11.54 21.67 5.72
C ALA A 310 11.68 21.19 4.26
N GLU A 311 12.91 20.86 3.84
CA GLU A 311 13.15 20.35 2.48
C GLU A 311 12.52 18.97 2.27
N MET A 312 12.59 18.04 3.27
CA MET A 312 11.87 16.77 3.21
C MET A 312 10.36 16.97 3.09
N LYS A 313 9.79 17.88 3.89
CA LYS A 313 8.35 18.21 3.88
C LYS A 313 7.91 18.74 2.51
N LYS A 314 8.68 19.65 1.92
CA LYS A 314 8.44 20.18 0.58
C LYS A 314 8.44 19.10 -0.51
N ARG A 315 9.43 18.19 -0.47
CA ARG A 315 9.50 17.05 -1.40
C ARG A 315 8.33 16.07 -1.18
N THR A 316 7.97 15.82 0.07
CA THR A 316 6.83 14.98 0.43
C THR A 316 5.53 15.55 -0.13
N ALA A 317 5.30 16.86 -0.03
CA ALA A 317 4.13 17.53 -0.59
C ALA A 317 4.03 17.34 -2.13
N LYS A 318 5.16 17.44 -2.85
CA LYS A 318 5.22 17.20 -4.30
C LYS A 318 4.83 15.76 -4.67
N ILE A 319 5.36 14.76 -3.96
CA ILE A 319 4.96 13.36 -4.18
C ILE A 319 3.49 13.17 -3.78
N GLY A 320 3.02 13.80 -2.71
CA GLY A 320 1.62 13.78 -2.27
C GLY A 320 0.65 14.28 -3.35
N GLU A 321 1.03 15.29 -4.11
CA GLU A 321 0.27 15.77 -5.26
C GLU A 321 0.21 14.71 -6.37
N GLN A 322 1.32 14.10 -6.73
CA GLN A 322 1.36 13.01 -7.72
C GLN A 322 0.47 11.85 -7.30
N LEU A 323 0.50 11.44 -6.01
CA LEU A 323 -0.35 10.38 -5.47
C LEU A 323 -1.84 10.72 -5.59
N SER A 324 -2.22 11.99 -5.40
CA SER A 324 -3.61 12.44 -5.52
C SER A 324 -4.16 12.36 -6.94
N GLN A 325 -3.29 12.38 -7.93
CA GLN A 325 -3.62 12.40 -9.37
C GLN A 325 -3.54 11.00 -10.01
N GLY A 326 -3.14 9.98 -9.27
CA GLY A 326 -3.00 8.62 -9.80
C GLY A 326 -1.79 8.46 -10.72
N HIS A 327 -0.73 9.21 -10.50
CA HIS A 327 0.44 9.31 -11.36
C HIS A 327 1.13 7.95 -11.56
N PHE A 328 1.35 7.21 -10.50
CA PHE A 328 2.14 5.97 -10.54
C PHE A 328 1.39 4.83 -11.22
N VAL A 329 0.10 4.67 -10.95
CA VAL A 329 -0.73 3.66 -11.62
C VAL A 329 -0.88 4.00 -13.11
N ARG A 330 -1.10 5.28 -13.47
CA ARG A 330 -1.18 5.71 -14.88
C ARG A 330 0.08 5.35 -15.64
N LYS A 331 1.24 5.69 -15.08
CA LYS A 331 2.56 5.38 -15.67
C LYS A 331 2.75 3.86 -15.82
N ALA A 332 2.50 3.08 -14.78
CA ALA A 332 2.68 1.64 -14.80
C ALA A 332 1.76 0.93 -15.80
N LEU A 333 0.50 1.39 -15.94
CA LEU A 333 -0.44 0.85 -16.94
C LEU A 333 -0.03 1.19 -18.36
N GLN A 334 0.44 2.43 -18.60
CA GLN A 334 0.95 2.82 -19.91
C GLN A 334 2.15 1.99 -20.32
N GLU A 335 3.15 1.83 -19.45
CA GLU A 335 4.33 1.00 -19.71
C GLU A 335 3.94 -0.47 -19.97
N ALA A 336 2.96 -1.02 -19.25
CA ALA A 336 2.49 -2.38 -19.45
C ALA A 336 1.87 -2.57 -20.84
N ILE A 337 1.06 -1.62 -21.30
CA ILE A 337 0.41 -1.66 -22.63
C ILE A 337 1.44 -1.51 -23.76
N GLU A 338 2.41 -0.61 -23.59
CA GLU A 338 3.46 -0.38 -24.60
C GLU A 338 4.39 -1.59 -24.79
N ARG A 339 4.56 -2.40 -23.74
CA ARG A 339 5.43 -3.59 -23.76
C ARG A 339 4.73 -4.87 -24.21
N LEU A 340 3.39 -4.90 -24.33
CA LEU A 340 2.59 -6.06 -24.76
C LEU A 340 2.23 -6.02 -26.24
#